data_b7c47087a3ebe46467f9ad1f67df0b7f
#
_entry.id   b7c47087a3ebe46467f9ad1f67df0b7f
#
_cell.length_a   1.000
_cell.length_b   1.000
_cell.length_c   1.000
_cell.angle_alpha   90.00
_cell.angle_beta   90.00
_cell.angle_gamma   90.00
#
_symmetry.space_group_name_H-M   'P 1'
#
loop_
_entity.id
_entity.type
_entity.pdbx_description
1 polymer ?
#
loop_
_entity_poly.entity_id
_entity_poly.type
_entity_poly.pdbx_seq_one_letter_code
_entity_poly.pdbx_strand_id
1 'polypeptide(L)'
;MNKALQAALGTALTAAFVLFAILAEPAYADVLLTDLVLGTSAQERGVAIEEMPDILATHAIIMRPDGSVYYEREADSPIKIASTTKVMTALVALDHCDPSETLTVDHAAATVGESCVGLKEGDTLTLEQALTGLMVMSGNDVATAIATHVGGKIDPASADPYGTFIKAMNDRTAQLGCTDTLFENPHGLDFGAWVGNLHSTAHDVTRIWAEAWRNEAFRSFACSGATEMHVTSADGSARSLPLTVRNKILGRDGNLGGKTGSTYEAGECFVCTFSREPEGEVHIALFGSKGDEGRFNDTLTLANWYYGHFANLPFATSPKQVGGVPLAAEAACVDWSDKLMDLTFADADAAARVFTLGGTIEQKVEVDELRGKHAAGTAAGSVTYTQNGETIGSVELTTANELEPPNLLEWLAVQLDRLVRLFEDKPATAEERIYATMPDPLSIDEWNA
;
A
#
# COMPACT_ATOMS: atom_id res chain seq x y z
N MET A 1 32.61 -23.91 -48.69
CA MET A 1 31.71 -22.81 -48.29
C MET A 1 32.49 -21.51 -48.38
N ASN A 2 32.04 -20.57 -49.19
CA ASN A 2 32.83 -19.41 -49.64
C ASN A 2 33.01 -18.39 -48.51
N LYS A 3 34.22 -17.87 -48.28
CA LYS A 3 34.52 -16.89 -47.20
C LYS A 3 33.58 -15.68 -47.19
N ALA A 4 33.06 -15.31 -48.36
CA ALA A 4 32.05 -14.26 -48.49
C ALA A 4 30.69 -14.65 -47.86
N LEU A 5 30.30 -15.93 -47.92
CA LEU A 5 29.04 -16.42 -47.33
C LEU A 5 29.13 -16.51 -45.79
N GLN A 6 30.31 -16.84 -45.26
CA GLN A 6 30.55 -16.85 -43.81
C GLN A 6 30.58 -15.44 -43.22
N ALA A 7 31.14 -14.47 -43.96
CA ALA A 7 31.10 -13.06 -43.53
C ALA A 7 29.67 -12.48 -43.58
N ALA A 8 28.88 -12.83 -44.60
CA ALA A 8 27.49 -12.38 -44.71
C ALA A 8 26.57 -13.00 -43.64
N LEU A 9 26.78 -14.29 -43.28
CA LEU A 9 26.05 -14.93 -42.19
C LEU A 9 26.45 -14.34 -40.83
N GLY A 10 27.75 -14.05 -40.62
CA GLY A 10 28.23 -13.42 -39.38
C GLY A 10 27.64 -12.04 -39.17
N THR A 11 27.60 -11.22 -40.22
CA THR A 11 27.01 -9.86 -40.17
C THR A 11 25.50 -9.90 -39.99
N ALA A 12 24.79 -10.86 -40.59
CA ALA A 12 23.34 -11.02 -40.41
C ALA A 12 22.97 -11.51 -39.01
N LEU A 13 23.77 -12.43 -38.41
CA LEU A 13 23.58 -12.88 -37.03
C LEU A 13 23.88 -11.76 -35.99
N THR A 14 24.93 -10.97 -36.23
CA THR A 14 25.28 -9.86 -35.35
C THR A 14 24.21 -8.74 -35.43
N ALA A 15 23.70 -8.44 -36.65
CA ALA A 15 22.63 -7.47 -36.83
C ALA A 15 21.31 -7.95 -36.22
N ALA A 16 21.00 -9.27 -36.31
CA ALA A 16 19.80 -9.84 -35.65
C ALA A 16 19.92 -9.82 -34.12
N PHE A 17 21.12 -10.07 -33.59
CA PHE A 17 21.36 -10.03 -32.13
C PHE A 17 21.32 -8.62 -31.56
N VAL A 18 21.87 -7.62 -32.31
CA VAL A 18 21.79 -6.19 -31.95
C VAL A 18 20.34 -5.69 -32.10
N LEU A 19 19.61 -6.14 -33.13
CA LEU A 19 18.19 -5.79 -33.31
C LEU A 19 17.31 -6.40 -32.21
N PHE A 20 17.63 -7.62 -31.75
CA PHE A 20 16.91 -8.29 -30.64
C PHE A 20 17.23 -7.65 -29.28
N ALA A 21 18.47 -7.20 -29.04
CA ALA A 21 18.85 -6.46 -27.85
C ALA A 21 18.19 -5.07 -27.79
N ILE A 22 18.14 -4.36 -28.93
CA ILE A 22 17.50 -3.04 -29.03
C ILE A 22 15.97 -3.13 -28.90
N LEU A 23 15.35 -4.29 -29.22
CA LEU A 23 13.90 -4.50 -29.08
C LEU A 23 13.50 -5.09 -27.69
N ALA A 24 14.46 -5.58 -26.90
CA ALA A 24 14.17 -6.16 -25.58
C ALA A 24 14.24 -5.11 -24.44
N GLU A 25 15.14 -4.13 -24.51
CA GLU A 25 15.27 -3.08 -23.50
C GLU A 25 14.09 -2.08 -23.50
N PRO A 26 13.52 -1.63 -24.65
CA PRO A 26 12.36 -0.75 -24.62
C PRO A 26 11.14 -1.35 -23.92
N ALA A 27 10.91 -2.65 -24.09
CA ALA A 27 9.72 -3.30 -23.53
C ALA A 27 9.69 -3.33 -21.98
N TYR A 28 10.85 -3.43 -21.33
CA TYR A 28 10.92 -3.43 -19.87
C TYR A 28 10.81 -2.02 -19.27
N ALA A 29 11.52 -1.07 -19.85
CA ALA A 29 11.41 0.34 -19.49
C ALA A 29 9.98 0.87 -19.74
N ASP A 30 9.34 0.46 -20.85
CA ASP A 30 7.96 0.83 -21.15
C ASP A 30 6.97 0.31 -20.09
N VAL A 31 7.14 -0.90 -19.57
CA VAL A 31 6.29 -1.47 -18.50
C VAL A 31 6.43 -0.65 -17.21
N LEU A 32 7.65 -0.32 -16.78
CA LEU A 32 7.88 0.49 -15.58
C LEU A 32 7.26 1.89 -15.69
N LEU A 33 7.25 2.48 -16.87
CA LEU A 33 6.65 3.79 -17.11
C LEU A 33 5.11 3.77 -17.11
N THR A 34 4.50 2.62 -17.40
CA THR A 34 3.04 2.43 -17.36
C THR A 34 2.52 2.02 -15.99
N ASP A 35 3.37 1.54 -15.09
CA ASP A 35 2.98 1.26 -13.70
C ASP A 35 2.40 2.51 -13.04
N LEU A 36 1.37 2.33 -12.21
CA LEU A 36 0.70 3.45 -11.58
C LEU A 36 1.27 3.70 -10.17
N VAL A 37 1.48 4.96 -9.87
CA VAL A 37 1.78 5.47 -8.53
C VAL A 37 0.64 6.39 -8.12
N LEU A 38 -0.10 6.03 -7.06
CA LEU A 38 -1.31 6.76 -6.64
C LEU A 38 -2.27 7.01 -7.82
N GLY A 39 -2.56 5.96 -8.61
CA GLY A 39 -3.52 5.98 -9.72
C GLY A 39 -3.10 6.75 -10.97
N THR A 40 -1.86 7.24 -11.05
CA THR A 40 -1.33 7.96 -12.23
C THR A 40 -0.07 7.24 -12.70
N SER A 41 0.13 7.10 -14.02
CA SER A 41 1.32 6.44 -14.54
C SER A 41 2.62 7.13 -14.08
N ALA A 42 3.68 6.34 -13.88
CA ALA A 42 5.00 6.86 -13.51
C ALA A 42 5.47 7.93 -14.50
N GLN A 43 5.20 7.73 -15.81
CA GLN A 43 5.52 8.69 -16.86
C GLN A 43 4.78 10.03 -16.69
N GLU A 44 3.46 9.99 -16.49
CA GLU A 44 2.65 11.22 -16.32
C GLU A 44 3.00 11.94 -15.02
N ARG A 45 3.38 11.20 -13.99
CA ARG A 45 3.81 11.74 -12.69
C ARG A 45 5.24 12.28 -12.72
N GLY A 46 6.03 11.94 -13.74
CA GLY A 46 7.43 12.36 -13.88
C GLY A 46 8.38 11.62 -12.94
N VAL A 47 8.00 10.42 -12.49
CA VAL A 47 8.85 9.55 -11.67
C VAL A 47 9.94 8.96 -12.57
N ALA A 48 11.19 9.02 -12.13
CA ALA A 48 12.30 8.42 -12.86
C ALA A 48 12.22 6.87 -12.80
N ILE A 49 12.66 6.21 -13.88
CA ILE A 49 12.61 4.73 -13.96
C ILE A 49 13.37 4.08 -12.80
N GLU A 50 14.48 4.69 -12.40
CA GLU A 50 15.34 4.23 -11.31
C GLU A 50 14.66 4.30 -9.93
N GLU A 51 13.59 5.10 -9.80
CA GLU A 51 12.77 5.20 -8.60
C GLU A 51 11.62 4.19 -8.57
N MET A 52 11.35 3.48 -9.69
CA MET A 52 10.31 2.47 -9.77
C MET A 52 10.81 1.11 -9.25
N PRO A 53 9.93 0.28 -8.64
CA PRO A 53 10.33 -1.01 -8.10
C PRO A 53 10.65 -2.01 -9.23
N ASP A 54 11.89 -2.54 -9.23
CA ASP A 54 12.34 -3.56 -10.19
C ASP A 54 11.86 -4.95 -9.75
N ILE A 55 10.71 -5.40 -10.27
CA ILE A 55 10.07 -6.67 -9.96
C ILE A 55 9.80 -7.50 -11.22
N LEU A 56 9.85 -8.82 -11.07
CA LEU A 56 9.56 -9.78 -12.15
C LEU A 56 8.07 -10.14 -12.27
N ALA A 57 7.27 -9.83 -11.25
CA ALA A 57 5.84 -10.07 -11.24
C ALA A 57 5.16 -9.29 -12.38
N THR A 58 4.22 -9.95 -13.06
CA THR A 58 3.45 -9.34 -14.16
C THR A 58 2.28 -8.50 -13.67
N HIS A 59 1.75 -8.81 -12.48
CA HIS A 59 0.66 -8.09 -11.82
C HIS A 59 1.04 -7.83 -10.38
N ALA A 60 0.85 -6.62 -9.89
CA ALA A 60 1.19 -6.28 -8.50
C ALA A 60 0.39 -5.07 -8.01
N ILE A 61 0.18 -5.01 -6.68
CA ILE A 61 -0.47 -3.89 -6.02
C ILE A 61 0.10 -3.69 -4.61
N ILE A 62 0.19 -2.43 -4.19
CA ILE A 62 0.43 -2.01 -2.80
C ILE A 62 -0.77 -1.20 -2.34
N MET A 63 -1.48 -1.69 -1.32
CA MET A 63 -2.70 -1.08 -0.80
C MET A 63 -2.65 -0.99 0.73
N ARG A 64 -3.02 0.15 1.30
CA ARG A 64 -3.19 0.31 2.75
C ARG A 64 -4.51 -0.30 3.25
N PRO A 65 -4.64 -0.57 4.56
CA PRO A 65 -5.89 -1.07 5.14
C PRO A 65 -7.11 -0.15 4.95
N ASP A 66 -6.91 1.15 4.71
CA ASP A 66 -7.95 2.12 4.39
C ASP A 66 -8.41 2.08 2.93
N GLY A 67 -7.76 1.27 2.09
CA GLY A 67 -8.04 1.13 0.66
C GLY A 67 -7.21 2.06 -0.24
N SER A 68 -6.35 2.91 0.31
CA SER A 68 -5.46 3.76 -0.48
C SER A 68 -4.44 2.92 -1.24
N VAL A 69 -4.34 3.08 -2.55
CA VAL A 69 -3.43 2.35 -3.42
C VAL A 69 -2.22 3.21 -3.76
N TYR A 70 -1.03 2.68 -3.51
CA TYR A 70 0.24 3.39 -3.72
C TYR A 70 1.00 2.96 -4.97
N TYR A 71 0.81 1.71 -5.39
CA TYR A 71 1.47 1.15 -6.58
C TYR A 71 0.56 0.11 -7.23
N GLU A 72 0.55 0.11 -8.57
CA GLU A 72 -0.18 -0.85 -9.39
C GLU A 72 0.62 -1.20 -10.65
N ARG A 73 0.68 -2.49 -10.95
CA ARG A 73 1.09 -3.05 -12.24
C ARG A 73 0.01 -4.02 -12.68
N GLU A 74 -0.67 -3.72 -13.81
CA GLU A 74 -1.75 -4.56 -14.35
C GLU A 74 -2.71 -5.05 -13.25
N ALA A 75 -2.99 -4.20 -12.23
CA ALA A 75 -3.66 -4.63 -11.01
C ALA A 75 -5.13 -5.02 -11.23
N ASP A 76 -5.78 -4.49 -12.26
CA ASP A 76 -7.16 -4.81 -12.64
C ASP A 76 -7.25 -5.83 -13.79
N SER A 77 -6.11 -6.27 -14.35
CA SER A 77 -6.09 -7.27 -15.42
C SER A 77 -6.32 -8.68 -14.84
N PRO A 78 -7.26 -9.49 -15.42
CA PRO A 78 -7.55 -10.84 -14.95
C PRO A 78 -6.35 -11.77 -15.11
N ILE A 79 -6.06 -12.53 -14.03
CA ILE A 79 -4.97 -13.50 -14.00
C ILE A 79 -5.37 -14.75 -13.21
N LYS A 80 -4.69 -15.88 -13.45
CA LYS A 80 -4.76 -17.07 -12.60
C LYS A 80 -4.05 -16.79 -11.27
N ILE A 81 -4.65 -17.17 -10.16
CA ILE A 81 -4.21 -16.79 -8.81
C ILE A 81 -3.72 -17.96 -7.97
N ALA A 82 -3.76 -19.16 -8.51
CA ALA A 82 -3.34 -20.38 -7.81
C ALA A 82 -3.90 -20.47 -6.38
N SER A 83 -3.10 -20.95 -5.45
CA SER A 83 -3.53 -21.17 -4.05
C SER A 83 -3.77 -19.89 -3.23
N THR A 84 -3.63 -18.69 -3.78
CA THR A 84 -4.14 -17.48 -3.08
C THR A 84 -5.67 -17.51 -2.97
N THR A 85 -6.37 -18.28 -3.82
CA THR A 85 -7.79 -18.68 -3.70
C THR A 85 -8.19 -19.07 -2.26
N LYS A 86 -7.27 -19.72 -1.52
CA LYS A 86 -7.51 -20.22 -0.16
C LYS A 86 -7.77 -19.12 0.88
N VAL A 87 -7.46 -17.87 0.55
CA VAL A 87 -7.85 -16.71 1.36
C VAL A 87 -9.38 -16.59 1.41
N MET A 88 -10.06 -16.68 0.25
CA MET A 88 -11.52 -16.67 0.20
C MET A 88 -12.11 -17.92 0.86
N THR A 89 -11.46 -19.08 0.70
CA THR A 89 -11.87 -20.31 1.40
C THR A 89 -11.87 -20.14 2.91
N ALA A 90 -10.80 -19.54 3.47
CA ALA A 90 -10.71 -19.26 4.90
C ALA A 90 -11.76 -18.22 5.35
N LEU A 91 -11.95 -17.15 4.55
CA LEU A 91 -12.92 -16.10 4.85
C LEU A 91 -14.34 -16.65 4.94
N VAL A 92 -14.79 -17.39 3.90
CA VAL A 92 -16.14 -18.00 3.89
C VAL A 92 -16.29 -19.04 5.02
N ALA A 93 -15.25 -19.80 5.32
CA ALA A 93 -15.29 -20.75 6.44
C ALA A 93 -15.52 -20.03 7.79
N LEU A 94 -14.80 -18.94 8.03
CA LEU A 94 -14.91 -18.14 9.26
C LEU A 94 -16.22 -17.31 9.32
N ASP A 95 -16.83 -16.99 8.19
CA ASP A 95 -18.14 -16.34 8.14
C ASP A 95 -19.28 -17.29 8.59
N HIS A 96 -19.11 -18.62 8.46
CA HIS A 96 -20.18 -19.59 8.68
C HIS A 96 -19.94 -20.58 9.82
N CYS A 97 -18.70 -20.78 10.28
CA CYS A 97 -18.34 -21.80 11.25
C CYS A 97 -17.44 -21.26 12.36
N ASP A 98 -17.62 -21.81 13.57
CA ASP A 98 -16.70 -21.59 14.68
C ASP A 98 -15.42 -22.41 14.48
N PRO A 99 -14.21 -21.85 14.76
CA PRO A 99 -12.96 -22.60 14.66
C PRO A 99 -12.89 -23.91 15.44
N SER A 100 -13.68 -24.06 16.51
CA SER A 100 -13.77 -25.29 17.32
C SER A 100 -14.62 -26.38 16.69
N GLU A 101 -15.40 -26.09 15.65
CA GLU A 101 -16.24 -27.09 14.98
C GLU A 101 -15.40 -28.20 14.34
N THR A 102 -15.85 -29.44 14.50
CA THR A 102 -15.19 -30.62 13.94
C THR A 102 -15.74 -30.93 12.54
N LEU A 103 -14.85 -31.02 11.57
CA LEU A 103 -15.13 -31.47 10.22
C LEU A 103 -14.64 -32.92 10.02
N THR A 104 -15.27 -33.64 9.08
CA THR A 104 -14.86 -34.98 8.67
C THR A 104 -14.36 -34.95 7.23
N VAL A 105 -13.26 -35.62 6.97
CA VAL A 105 -12.62 -35.68 5.65
C VAL A 105 -13.37 -36.72 4.79
N ASP A 106 -13.91 -36.29 3.68
CA ASP A 106 -14.53 -37.13 2.68
C ASP A 106 -13.53 -37.72 1.66
N HIS A 107 -14.01 -38.58 0.78
CA HIS A 107 -13.19 -39.18 -0.27
C HIS A 107 -12.61 -38.17 -1.24
N ALA A 108 -13.38 -37.14 -1.59
CA ALA A 108 -12.93 -36.08 -2.51
C ALA A 108 -11.75 -35.27 -1.93
N ALA A 109 -11.85 -34.91 -0.66
CA ALA A 109 -10.76 -34.26 0.05
C ALA A 109 -9.50 -35.12 0.15
N ALA A 110 -9.66 -36.39 0.52
CA ALA A 110 -8.52 -37.30 0.66
C ALA A 110 -7.80 -37.62 -0.65
N THR A 111 -8.41 -37.37 -1.83
CA THR A 111 -7.89 -37.73 -3.15
C THR A 111 -7.64 -36.56 -4.10
N VAL A 112 -7.82 -35.30 -3.66
CA VAL A 112 -7.73 -34.13 -4.50
C VAL A 112 -6.32 -33.93 -5.14
N GLY A 113 -5.29 -34.33 -4.46
CA GLY A 113 -3.90 -34.32 -4.96
C GLY A 113 -3.16 -32.97 -4.85
N GLU A 114 -1.94 -32.94 -5.41
CA GLU A 114 -1.00 -31.83 -5.40
C GLU A 114 -0.54 -31.45 -3.97
N SER A 115 -0.58 -30.18 -3.58
CA SER A 115 -0.18 -29.74 -2.23
C SER A 115 -1.20 -30.22 -1.19
N CYS A 116 -0.90 -31.29 -0.47
CA CYS A 116 -1.75 -31.87 0.57
C CYS A 116 -1.01 -31.95 1.90
N VAL A 117 -1.72 -31.82 3.02
CA VAL A 117 -1.18 -32.07 4.37
C VAL A 117 -1.16 -33.58 4.69
N GLY A 118 -1.88 -34.39 3.92
CA GLY A 118 -1.96 -35.85 4.03
C GLY A 118 -3.14 -36.36 4.84
N LEU A 119 -4.30 -35.70 4.69
CA LEU A 119 -5.57 -36.15 5.23
C LEU A 119 -6.00 -37.46 4.56
N LYS A 120 -6.71 -38.31 5.30
CA LYS A 120 -7.30 -39.54 4.82
C LYS A 120 -8.81 -39.51 5.01
N GLU A 121 -9.52 -40.25 4.17
CA GLU A 121 -10.97 -40.43 4.30
C GLU A 121 -11.33 -40.91 5.69
N GLY A 122 -12.31 -40.27 6.33
CA GLY A 122 -12.76 -40.56 7.69
C GLY A 122 -11.93 -39.90 8.80
N ASP A 123 -10.82 -39.21 8.49
CA ASP A 123 -10.14 -38.37 9.48
C ASP A 123 -11.08 -37.26 9.96
N THR A 124 -10.94 -36.88 11.23
CA THR A 124 -11.63 -35.73 11.80
C THR A 124 -10.62 -34.72 12.38
N LEU A 125 -10.93 -33.45 12.25
CA LEU A 125 -10.12 -32.33 12.77
C LEU A 125 -10.99 -31.11 13.04
N THR A 126 -10.53 -30.19 13.89
CA THR A 126 -11.24 -28.92 14.07
C THR A 126 -11.04 -28.01 12.88
N LEU A 127 -11.95 -27.04 12.67
CA LEU A 127 -11.79 -26.02 11.65
C LEU A 127 -10.51 -25.19 11.89
N GLU A 128 -10.13 -24.93 13.15
CA GLU A 128 -8.87 -24.29 13.51
C GLU A 128 -7.65 -25.03 12.93
N GLN A 129 -7.61 -26.37 13.11
CA GLN A 129 -6.56 -27.23 12.57
C GLN A 129 -6.57 -27.22 11.04
N ALA A 130 -7.78 -27.26 10.44
CA ALA A 130 -7.95 -27.17 9.01
C ALA A 130 -7.44 -25.84 8.46
N LEU A 131 -7.80 -24.70 9.07
CA LEU A 131 -7.32 -23.37 8.66
C LEU A 131 -5.81 -23.22 8.84
N THR A 132 -5.24 -23.85 9.86
CA THR A 132 -3.77 -23.91 10.03
C THR A 132 -3.11 -24.65 8.84
N GLY A 133 -3.58 -25.84 8.49
CA GLY A 133 -3.07 -26.59 7.32
C GLY A 133 -3.29 -25.87 6.00
N LEU A 134 -4.41 -25.16 5.86
CA LEU A 134 -4.78 -24.34 4.70
C LEU A 134 -3.80 -23.18 4.48
N MET A 135 -3.52 -22.42 5.52
CA MET A 135 -2.71 -21.20 5.40
C MET A 135 -1.21 -21.49 5.43
N VAL A 136 -0.73 -22.38 6.31
CA VAL A 136 0.69 -22.67 6.49
C VAL A 136 1.26 -23.51 5.36
N MET A 137 0.65 -24.66 5.06
CA MET A 137 1.14 -25.63 4.07
C MET A 137 0.43 -25.54 2.73
N SER A 138 -0.68 -24.78 2.66
CA SER A 138 -1.48 -24.66 1.43
C SER A 138 -2.19 -25.97 1.02
N GLY A 139 -2.69 -26.75 2.00
CA GLY A 139 -3.32 -28.07 1.76
C GLY A 139 -4.58 -27.97 0.87
N ASN A 140 -4.59 -28.70 -0.26
CA ASN A 140 -5.76 -28.80 -1.12
C ASN A 140 -6.81 -29.74 -0.50
N ASP A 141 -6.34 -30.81 0.15
CA ASP A 141 -7.16 -31.75 0.91
C ASP A 141 -7.93 -31.04 2.02
N VAL A 142 -7.27 -30.14 2.74
CA VAL A 142 -7.89 -29.30 3.76
C VAL A 142 -8.91 -28.33 3.14
N ALA A 143 -8.57 -27.67 2.03
CA ALA A 143 -9.46 -26.75 1.34
C ALA A 143 -10.77 -27.45 0.90
N THR A 144 -10.64 -28.68 0.36
CA THR A 144 -11.77 -29.47 -0.08
C THR A 144 -12.64 -29.95 1.11
N ALA A 145 -12.00 -30.39 2.20
CA ALA A 145 -12.72 -30.81 3.41
C ALA A 145 -13.50 -29.62 4.05
N ILE A 146 -12.89 -28.45 4.08
CA ILE A 146 -13.57 -27.20 4.51
C ILE A 146 -14.77 -26.92 3.62
N ALA A 147 -14.60 -26.97 2.29
CA ALA A 147 -15.67 -26.66 1.35
C ALA A 147 -16.88 -27.59 1.51
N THR A 148 -16.67 -28.91 1.64
CA THR A 148 -17.75 -29.86 1.84
C THR A 148 -18.45 -29.63 3.19
N HIS A 149 -17.70 -29.46 4.27
CA HIS A 149 -18.27 -29.26 5.61
C HIS A 149 -19.08 -27.94 5.68
N VAL A 150 -18.49 -26.84 5.30
CA VAL A 150 -19.11 -25.51 5.39
C VAL A 150 -20.29 -25.36 4.43
N GLY A 151 -20.17 -25.91 3.20
CA GLY A 151 -21.28 -25.93 2.25
C GLY A 151 -22.49 -26.72 2.75
N GLY A 152 -22.26 -27.85 3.43
CA GLY A 152 -23.32 -28.63 4.09
C GLY A 152 -23.95 -27.90 5.28
N LYS A 153 -23.21 -26.98 5.92
CA LYS A 153 -23.76 -26.14 6.98
C LYS A 153 -24.54 -24.94 6.41
N ILE A 154 -24.12 -24.36 5.30
CA ILE A 154 -24.83 -23.28 4.60
C ILE A 154 -26.18 -23.77 4.10
N ASP A 155 -26.24 -24.95 3.47
CA ASP A 155 -27.48 -25.61 3.04
C ASP A 155 -27.46 -27.08 3.42
N PRO A 156 -28.05 -27.42 4.58
CA PRO A 156 -28.13 -28.83 5.03
C PRO A 156 -28.99 -29.75 4.12
N ALA A 157 -29.78 -29.19 3.21
CA ALA A 157 -30.58 -29.93 2.24
C ALA A 157 -29.87 -30.10 0.88
N SER A 158 -28.71 -29.51 0.69
CA SER A 158 -27.97 -29.55 -0.55
C SER A 158 -27.50 -30.99 -0.87
N ALA A 159 -27.78 -31.44 -2.10
CA ALA A 159 -27.18 -32.65 -2.63
C ALA A 159 -25.73 -32.49 -3.07
N ASP A 160 -25.23 -31.24 -3.17
CA ASP A 160 -23.87 -30.85 -3.53
C ASP A 160 -23.34 -29.78 -2.58
N PRO A 161 -22.92 -30.14 -1.37
CA PRO A 161 -22.33 -29.21 -0.41
C PRO A 161 -21.09 -28.46 -0.97
N TYR A 162 -20.25 -29.16 -1.74
CA TYR A 162 -19.07 -28.54 -2.36
C TYR A 162 -19.46 -27.38 -3.31
N GLY A 163 -20.42 -27.63 -4.22
CA GLY A 163 -20.94 -26.58 -5.11
C GLY A 163 -21.62 -25.43 -4.36
N THR A 164 -22.33 -25.75 -3.24
CA THR A 164 -22.89 -24.74 -2.34
C THR A 164 -21.81 -23.80 -1.79
N PHE A 165 -20.65 -24.35 -1.38
CA PHE A 165 -19.52 -23.56 -0.90
C PHE A 165 -18.92 -22.68 -2.01
N ILE A 166 -18.71 -23.23 -3.22
CA ILE A 166 -18.20 -22.45 -4.36
C ILE A 166 -19.14 -21.28 -4.68
N LYS A 167 -20.46 -21.51 -4.62
CA LYS A 167 -21.44 -20.44 -4.77
C LYS A 167 -21.24 -19.37 -3.67
N ALA A 168 -21.06 -19.77 -2.42
CA ALA A 168 -20.85 -18.84 -1.31
C ALA A 168 -19.55 -18.01 -1.50
N MET A 169 -18.45 -18.61 -2.03
CA MET A 169 -17.25 -17.86 -2.39
C MET A 169 -17.55 -16.75 -3.43
N ASN A 170 -18.31 -17.07 -4.49
CA ASN A 170 -18.67 -16.11 -5.51
C ASN A 170 -19.70 -15.07 -5.02
N ASP A 171 -20.65 -15.45 -4.17
CA ASP A 171 -21.55 -14.50 -3.52
C ASP A 171 -20.76 -13.50 -2.63
N ARG A 172 -19.69 -13.98 -1.96
CA ARG A 172 -18.85 -13.14 -1.11
C ARG A 172 -18.00 -12.15 -1.93
N THR A 173 -17.49 -12.56 -3.13
CA THR A 173 -16.80 -11.62 -4.05
C THR A 173 -17.73 -10.49 -4.48
N ALA A 174 -18.97 -10.81 -4.81
CA ALA A 174 -19.95 -9.79 -5.18
C ALA A 174 -20.22 -8.79 -4.04
N GLN A 175 -20.31 -9.28 -2.79
CA GLN A 175 -20.48 -8.43 -1.60
C GLN A 175 -19.28 -7.49 -1.37
N LEU A 176 -18.06 -7.95 -1.71
CA LEU A 176 -16.82 -7.17 -1.59
C LEU A 176 -16.60 -6.22 -2.77
N GLY A 177 -17.45 -6.28 -3.81
CA GLY A 177 -17.28 -5.51 -5.03
C GLY A 177 -16.12 -6.01 -5.92
N CYS A 178 -15.72 -7.28 -5.76
CA CYS A 178 -14.71 -7.94 -6.58
C CYS A 178 -15.37 -8.45 -7.88
N THR A 179 -15.45 -7.61 -8.90
CA THR A 179 -16.24 -7.88 -10.12
C THR A 179 -15.51 -8.74 -11.14
N ASP A 180 -14.19 -8.80 -11.06
CA ASP A 180 -13.34 -9.53 -11.99
C ASP A 180 -12.72 -10.78 -11.33
N THR A 181 -13.51 -11.42 -10.47
CA THR A 181 -13.12 -12.63 -9.74
C THR A 181 -14.16 -13.72 -9.90
N LEU A 182 -13.70 -14.91 -10.28
CA LEU A 182 -14.52 -16.13 -10.36
C LEU A 182 -13.79 -17.30 -9.71
N PHE A 183 -14.41 -17.90 -8.71
CA PHE A 183 -13.96 -19.15 -8.09
C PHE A 183 -14.74 -20.34 -8.64
N GLU A 184 -14.00 -21.41 -9.01
CA GLU A 184 -14.57 -22.70 -9.48
C GLU A 184 -14.19 -23.86 -8.54
N ASN A 185 -13.23 -23.61 -7.64
CA ASN A 185 -12.80 -24.56 -6.61
C ASN A 185 -12.21 -23.80 -5.40
N PRO A 186 -12.07 -24.47 -4.22
CA PRO A 186 -11.61 -23.81 -3.00
C PRO A 186 -10.09 -23.74 -2.85
N HIS A 187 -9.32 -24.34 -3.77
CA HIS A 187 -7.87 -24.52 -3.64
C HIS A 187 -7.02 -23.76 -4.67
N GLY A 188 -7.62 -23.38 -5.82
CA GLY A 188 -6.94 -22.60 -6.86
C GLY A 188 -6.15 -23.43 -7.88
N LEU A 189 -6.41 -24.74 -8.00
CA LEU A 189 -5.89 -25.53 -9.11
C LEU A 189 -6.58 -25.10 -10.42
N ASP A 190 -5.81 -25.02 -11.50
CA ASP A 190 -6.21 -24.52 -12.83
C ASP A 190 -5.75 -25.42 -13.99
N PHE A 191 -5.33 -26.64 -13.69
CA PHE A 191 -4.85 -27.62 -14.67
C PHE A 191 -5.47 -29.01 -14.45
N GLY A 192 -5.27 -29.92 -15.40
CA GLY A 192 -5.80 -31.30 -15.33
C GLY A 192 -7.33 -31.30 -15.27
N ALA A 193 -7.89 -31.92 -14.24
CA ALA A 193 -9.33 -31.96 -14.00
C ALA A 193 -9.93 -30.59 -13.59
N TRP A 194 -9.09 -29.61 -13.28
CA TRP A 194 -9.46 -28.30 -12.77
C TRP A 194 -9.30 -27.19 -13.82
N VAL A 195 -9.04 -27.55 -15.09
CA VAL A 195 -9.01 -26.58 -16.20
C VAL A 195 -10.37 -25.90 -16.29
N GLY A 196 -10.36 -24.57 -16.19
CA GLY A 196 -11.58 -23.77 -16.20
C GLY A 196 -11.29 -22.27 -16.29
N ASN A 197 -12.26 -21.49 -15.85
CA ASN A 197 -12.19 -20.02 -15.92
C ASN A 197 -11.92 -19.37 -14.54
N LEU A 198 -11.42 -20.13 -13.55
CA LEU A 198 -11.00 -19.53 -12.28
C LEU A 198 -9.99 -18.41 -12.55
N HIS A 199 -10.28 -17.20 -12.10
CA HIS A 199 -9.43 -16.02 -12.24
C HIS A 199 -9.76 -14.99 -11.17
N SER A 200 -8.87 -14.03 -10.99
CA SER A 200 -9.08 -12.80 -10.22
C SER A 200 -8.14 -11.71 -10.73
N THR A 201 -8.08 -10.59 -10.05
CA THR A 201 -7.12 -9.51 -10.28
C THR A 201 -6.27 -9.29 -9.03
N ALA A 202 -5.13 -8.62 -9.16
CA ALA A 202 -4.32 -8.25 -8.00
C ALA A 202 -5.11 -7.36 -7.03
N HIS A 203 -5.93 -6.47 -7.56
CA HIS A 203 -6.79 -5.58 -6.79
C HIS A 203 -7.84 -6.38 -6.00
N ASP A 204 -8.58 -7.26 -6.66
CA ASP A 204 -9.64 -8.04 -6.01
C ASP A 204 -9.07 -8.98 -4.94
N VAL A 205 -7.94 -9.69 -5.22
CA VAL A 205 -7.29 -10.54 -4.21
C VAL A 205 -6.85 -9.72 -3.00
N THR A 206 -6.34 -8.51 -3.21
CA THR A 206 -5.92 -7.64 -2.10
C THR A 206 -7.12 -7.14 -1.29
N ARG A 207 -8.26 -6.85 -1.92
CA ARG A 207 -9.53 -6.55 -1.20
C ARG A 207 -10.00 -7.74 -0.36
N ILE A 208 -9.99 -8.93 -0.94
CA ILE A 208 -10.35 -10.17 -0.22
C ILE A 208 -9.41 -10.39 0.97
N TRP A 209 -8.10 -10.19 0.76
CA TRP A 209 -7.10 -10.27 1.81
C TRP A 209 -7.33 -9.24 2.92
N ALA A 210 -7.54 -7.98 2.57
CA ALA A 210 -7.79 -6.90 3.53
C ALA A 210 -9.05 -7.16 4.37
N GLU A 211 -10.12 -7.67 3.76
CA GLU A 211 -11.33 -8.08 4.50
C GLU A 211 -11.04 -9.24 5.46
N ALA A 212 -10.37 -10.29 4.99
CA ALA A 212 -9.99 -11.41 5.82
C ALA A 212 -9.05 -10.97 6.97
N TRP A 213 -8.12 -10.05 6.69
CA TRP A 213 -7.17 -9.50 7.66
C TRP A 213 -7.84 -8.76 8.83
N ARG A 214 -9.06 -8.25 8.68
CA ARG A 214 -9.85 -7.65 9.78
C ARG A 214 -10.24 -8.67 10.84
N ASN A 215 -10.35 -9.94 10.46
CA ASN A 215 -10.70 -11.03 11.38
C ASN A 215 -9.45 -11.49 12.15
N GLU A 216 -9.48 -11.39 13.47
CA GLU A 216 -8.36 -11.77 14.35
C GLU A 216 -8.01 -13.27 14.23
N ALA A 217 -9.02 -14.14 14.12
CA ALA A 217 -8.80 -15.55 13.91
C ALA A 217 -8.09 -15.83 12.58
N PHE A 218 -8.48 -15.15 11.50
CA PHE A 218 -7.77 -15.24 10.22
C PHE A 218 -6.30 -14.82 10.36
N ARG A 219 -6.03 -13.69 11.01
CA ARG A 219 -4.64 -13.24 11.23
C ARG A 219 -3.81 -14.28 11.95
N SER A 220 -4.37 -14.95 12.97
CA SER A 220 -3.64 -16.00 13.71
C SER A 220 -3.18 -17.15 12.82
N PHE A 221 -3.97 -17.55 11.82
CA PHE A 221 -3.60 -18.57 10.83
C PHE A 221 -2.64 -18.05 9.75
N ALA A 222 -2.87 -16.84 9.25
CA ALA A 222 -2.05 -16.22 8.21
C ALA A 222 -0.62 -15.89 8.70
N CYS A 223 -0.48 -15.61 10.01
CA CYS A 223 0.80 -15.34 10.68
C CYS A 223 1.43 -16.60 11.29
N SER A 224 0.83 -17.78 11.11
CA SER A 224 1.25 -19.01 11.79
C SER A 224 2.54 -19.57 11.20
N GLY A 225 3.49 -19.88 12.07
CA GLY A 225 4.70 -20.67 11.78
C GLY A 225 4.59 -22.12 12.26
N ALA A 226 3.37 -22.66 12.37
CA ALA A 226 3.15 -24.04 12.86
C ALA A 226 3.89 -25.08 12.00
N THR A 227 4.52 -26.04 12.65
CA THR A 227 5.29 -27.11 11.99
C THR A 227 4.56 -28.45 11.98
N GLU A 228 3.43 -28.53 12.67
CA GLU A 228 2.56 -29.72 12.71
C GLU A 228 1.10 -29.34 12.97
N MET A 229 0.20 -30.25 12.61
CA MET A 229 -1.21 -30.23 12.96
C MET A 229 -1.65 -31.63 13.43
N HIS A 230 -2.75 -31.70 14.17
CA HIS A 230 -3.26 -32.95 14.71
C HIS A 230 -4.62 -33.31 14.12
N VAL A 231 -4.80 -34.59 13.84
CA VAL A 231 -6.08 -35.16 13.35
C VAL A 231 -6.40 -36.44 14.13
N THR A 232 -7.66 -36.78 14.20
CA THR A 232 -8.10 -38.09 14.69
C THR A 232 -8.44 -38.96 13.48
N SER A 233 -7.76 -40.08 13.33
CA SER A 233 -8.01 -41.05 12.26
C SER A 233 -9.37 -41.73 12.40
N ALA A 234 -9.88 -42.31 11.33
CA ALA A 234 -11.18 -43.02 11.31
C ALA A 234 -11.31 -44.13 12.37
N ASP A 235 -10.21 -44.73 12.81
CA ASP A 235 -10.17 -45.72 13.89
C ASP A 235 -10.12 -45.13 15.30
N GLY A 236 -10.18 -43.78 15.43
CA GLY A 236 -10.10 -43.05 16.67
C GLY A 236 -8.67 -42.76 17.17
N SER A 237 -7.63 -43.19 16.47
CA SER A 237 -6.24 -42.91 16.85
C SER A 237 -5.84 -41.45 16.52
N ALA A 238 -5.07 -40.81 17.43
CA ALA A 238 -4.49 -39.51 17.17
C ALA A 238 -3.30 -39.59 16.21
N ARG A 239 -3.23 -38.69 15.25
CA ARG A 239 -2.14 -38.60 14.27
C ARG A 239 -1.64 -37.17 14.13
N SER A 240 -0.33 -37.00 14.17
CA SER A 240 0.33 -35.71 13.87
C SER A 240 0.75 -35.67 12.40
N LEU A 241 0.49 -34.55 11.74
CA LEU A 241 0.84 -34.29 10.35
C LEU A 241 1.88 -33.14 10.31
N PRO A 242 3.08 -33.35 9.74
CA PRO A 242 4.07 -32.30 9.62
C PRO A 242 3.61 -31.22 8.62
N LEU A 243 3.82 -29.96 8.97
CA LEU A 243 3.57 -28.82 8.12
C LEU A 243 4.89 -28.19 7.67
N THR A 244 4.91 -27.74 6.42
CA THR A 244 5.99 -26.90 5.88
C THR A 244 5.47 -25.49 5.68
N VAL A 245 6.04 -24.53 6.39
CA VAL A 245 5.71 -23.12 6.25
C VAL A 245 6.08 -22.65 4.84
N ARG A 246 5.10 -22.28 4.04
CA ARG A 246 5.30 -21.84 2.66
C ARG A 246 5.73 -20.38 2.54
N ASN A 247 5.40 -19.53 3.51
CA ASN A 247 5.86 -18.15 3.58
C ASN A 247 7.30 -18.11 4.11
N LYS A 248 8.27 -18.08 3.20
CA LYS A 248 9.71 -18.09 3.55
C LYS A 248 10.24 -16.77 4.14
N ILE A 249 9.41 -15.72 4.11
CA ILE A 249 9.75 -14.39 4.67
C ILE A 249 8.92 -14.04 5.89
N LEU A 250 8.19 -15.01 6.47
CA LEU A 250 7.41 -14.78 7.69
C LEU A 250 8.28 -14.21 8.81
N GLY A 251 7.88 -13.05 9.37
CA GLY A 251 8.61 -12.32 10.41
C GLY A 251 9.84 -11.56 9.91
N ARG A 252 10.18 -11.65 8.64
CA ARG A 252 11.33 -10.94 8.06
C ARG A 252 10.92 -9.56 7.56
N ASP A 253 11.75 -8.56 7.87
CA ASP A 253 11.64 -7.17 7.36
C ASP A 253 10.24 -6.55 7.51
N GLY A 254 9.50 -6.95 8.56
CA GLY A 254 8.16 -6.48 8.83
C GLY A 254 7.02 -7.30 8.20
N ASN A 255 7.31 -8.42 7.50
CA ASN A 255 6.26 -9.31 7.02
C ASN A 255 5.54 -9.98 8.20
N LEU A 256 4.26 -9.72 8.36
CA LEU A 256 3.44 -10.27 9.44
C LEU A 256 2.86 -11.64 9.08
N GLY A 257 2.51 -11.86 7.81
CA GLY A 257 1.88 -13.07 7.35
C GLY A 257 1.53 -12.99 5.87
N GLY A 258 1.10 -14.11 5.28
CA GLY A 258 0.76 -14.14 3.87
C GLY A 258 0.35 -15.51 3.36
N LYS A 259 -0.18 -15.53 2.12
CA LYS A 259 -0.57 -16.73 1.40
C LYS A 259 0.13 -16.84 0.06
N THR A 260 0.88 -17.90 -0.14
CA THR A 260 1.55 -18.24 -1.40
C THR A 260 0.63 -18.98 -2.35
N GLY A 261 0.85 -18.83 -3.64
CA GLY A 261 0.25 -19.63 -4.71
C GLY A 261 1.29 -19.97 -5.78
N SER A 262 1.14 -21.10 -6.47
CA SER A 262 1.96 -21.45 -7.63
C SER A 262 1.23 -22.50 -8.47
N THR A 263 1.08 -22.21 -9.75
CA THR A 263 0.73 -23.15 -10.81
C THR A 263 1.53 -22.80 -12.07
N TYR A 264 1.51 -23.64 -13.07
CA TYR A 264 2.20 -23.33 -14.33
C TYR A 264 1.62 -22.08 -15.01
N GLU A 265 0.29 -21.92 -14.98
CA GLU A 265 -0.42 -20.79 -15.60
C GLU A 265 -0.33 -19.50 -14.77
N ALA A 266 -0.44 -19.60 -13.45
CA ALA A 266 -0.40 -18.45 -12.54
C ALA A 266 1.01 -17.91 -12.30
N GLY A 267 2.06 -18.72 -12.54
CA GLY A 267 3.40 -18.42 -12.06
C GLY A 267 3.49 -18.43 -10.52
N GLU A 268 4.43 -17.70 -9.98
CA GLU A 268 4.62 -17.55 -8.54
C GLU A 268 3.77 -16.38 -8.03
N CYS A 269 2.91 -16.63 -7.04
CA CYS A 269 1.94 -15.71 -6.48
C CYS A 269 2.13 -15.53 -4.97
N PHE A 270 1.89 -14.33 -4.45
CA PHE A 270 1.90 -14.06 -3.02
C PHE A 270 0.98 -12.88 -2.69
N VAL A 271 0.20 -13.01 -1.62
CA VAL A 271 -0.53 -11.92 -0.98
C VAL A 271 -0.17 -11.89 0.50
N CYS A 272 0.12 -10.73 1.05
CA CYS A 272 0.66 -10.61 2.41
C CYS A 272 0.44 -9.23 3.01
N THR A 273 0.76 -9.12 4.31
CA THR A 273 0.80 -7.85 5.04
C THR A 273 2.19 -7.61 5.60
N PHE A 274 2.66 -6.39 5.44
CA PHE A 274 3.82 -5.84 6.12
C PHE A 274 3.39 -4.79 7.13
N SER A 275 4.22 -4.58 8.17
CA SER A 275 4.10 -3.45 9.08
C SER A 275 5.49 -2.95 9.45
N ARG A 276 5.72 -1.65 9.24
CA ARG A 276 6.94 -0.95 9.69
C ARG A 276 6.53 0.42 10.22
N GLU A 277 7.05 0.78 11.38
CA GLU A 277 6.84 2.12 11.93
C GLU A 277 7.63 3.19 11.15
N PRO A 278 7.09 4.42 11.01
CA PRO A 278 5.81 4.88 11.52
C PRO A 278 4.62 4.68 10.55
N GLU A 279 4.81 4.16 9.33
CA GLU A 279 3.77 4.04 8.28
C GLU A 279 2.70 2.99 8.59
N GLY A 280 3.02 2.02 9.47
CA GLY A 280 2.11 0.96 9.87
C GLY A 280 1.91 -0.12 8.81
N GLU A 281 0.70 -0.70 8.76
CA GLU A 281 0.39 -1.83 7.90
C GLU A 281 0.17 -1.45 6.44
N VAL A 282 0.62 -2.35 5.54
CA VAL A 282 0.35 -2.33 4.10
C VAL A 282 0.12 -3.74 3.58
N HIS A 283 -0.81 -3.92 2.66
CA HIS A 283 -1.07 -5.15 1.95
C HIS A 283 -0.38 -5.12 0.60
N ILE A 284 0.29 -6.22 0.25
CA ILE A 284 0.98 -6.39 -1.04
C ILE A 284 0.49 -7.69 -1.65
N ALA A 285 0.04 -7.63 -2.91
CA ALA A 285 -0.23 -8.80 -3.71
C ALA A 285 0.53 -8.74 -5.02
N LEU A 286 1.06 -9.90 -5.46
CA LEU A 286 1.72 -10.04 -6.74
C LEU A 286 1.49 -11.43 -7.35
N PHE A 287 1.49 -11.46 -8.68
CA PHE A 287 1.21 -12.65 -9.49
C PHE A 287 2.14 -12.70 -10.70
N GLY A 288 2.37 -13.92 -11.19
CA GLY A 288 3.21 -14.13 -12.37
C GLY A 288 4.70 -13.85 -12.16
N SER A 289 5.18 -13.84 -10.91
CA SER A 289 6.61 -13.77 -10.63
C SER A 289 7.32 -15.05 -11.05
N LYS A 290 8.64 -15.02 -11.20
CA LYS A 290 9.44 -16.11 -11.78
C LYS A 290 10.51 -16.60 -10.81
N GLY A 291 10.72 -17.92 -10.81
CA GLY A 291 11.73 -18.58 -9.97
C GLY A 291 11.26 -18.82 -8.53
N ASP A 292 11.86 -19.79 -7.86
CA ASP A 292 11.43 -20.28 -6.53
C ASP A 292 11.39 -19.22 -5.43
N GLU A 293 12.26 -18.21 -5.51
CA GLU A 293 12.36 -17.10 -4.56
C GLU A 293 11.76 -15.79 -5.14
N GLY A 294 11.37 -15.79 -6.42
CA GLY A 294 10.96 -14.59 -7.15
C GLY A 294 9.85 -13.82 -6.43
N ARG A 295 8.75 -14.49 -6.05
CA ARG A 295 7.65 -13.87 -5.32
C ARG A 295 8.08 -13.18 -4.03
N PHE A 296 9.07 -13.73 -3.32
CA PHE A 296 9.55 -13.16 -2.06
C PHE A 296 10.48 -11.97 -2.30
N ASN A 297 11.36 -12.06 -3.31
CA ASN A 297 12.22 -10.96 -3.69
C ASN A 297 11.41 -9.77 -4.20
N ASP A 298 10.45 -10.01 -5.11
CA ASP A 298 9.55 -8.99 -5.63
C ASP A 298 8.75 -8.33 -4.50
N THR A 299 8.22 -9.13 -3.56
CA THR A 299 7.47 -8.61 -2.41
C THR A 299 8.34 -7.73 -1.50
N LEU A 300 9.57 -8.15 -1.21
CA LEU A 300 10.52 -7.36 -0.41
C LEU A 300 10.92 -6.07 -1.13
N THR A 301 11.08 -6.12 -2.45
CA THR A 301 11.35 -4.94 -3.29
C THR A 301 10.20 -3.95 -3.20
N LEU A 302 8.94 -4.41 -3.36
CA LEU A 302 7.74 -3.58 -3.23
C LEU A 302 7.59 -2.98 -1.81
N ALA A 303 7.81 -3.79 -0.77
CA ALA A 303 7.76 -3.31 0.60
C ALA A 303 8.83 -2.25 0.87
N ASN A 304 10.08 -2.50 0.46
CA ASN A 304 11.17 -1.54 0.61
C ASN A 304 10.92 -0.25 -0.17
N TRP A 305 10.38 -0.37 -1.40
CA TRP A 305 9.98 0.77 -2.20
C TRP A 305 8.91 1.59 -1.48
N TYR A 306 7.84 0.97 -0.99
CA TYR A 306 6.76 1.68 -0.30
C TYR A 306 7.27 2.42 0.94
N TYR A 307 7.92 1.72 1.86
CA TYR A 307 8.40 2.34 3.10
C TYR A 307 9.55 3.32 2.90
N GLY A 308 10.35 3.13 1.85
CA GLY A 308 11.50 3.99 1.52
C GLY A 308 11.11 5.33 0.92
N HIS A 309 9.88 5.48 0.41
CA HIS A 309 9.40 6.74 -0.19
C HIS A 309 8.57 7.59 0.78
N PHE A 310 8.78 7.45 2.09
CA PHE A 310 8.21 8.38 3.05
C PHE A 310 9.29 9.27 3.65
N ALA A 311 9.00 10.58 3.76
CA ALA A 311 9.88 11.58 4.33
C ALA A 311 9.11 12.53 5.24
N ASN A 312 9.80 13.20 6.17
CA ASN A 312 9.23 14.28 6.99
C ASN A 312 9.37 15.59 6.23
N LEU A 313 8.29 16.34 6.12
CA LEU A 313 8.27 17.70 5.58
C LEU A 313 8.16 18.69 6.75
N PRO A 314 9.26 19.37 7.14
CA PRO A 314 9.20 20.37 8.20
C PRO A 314 8.44 21.60 7.72
N PHE A 315 7.47 22.09 8.52
CA PHE A 315 6.65 23.24 8.11
C PHE A 315 7.28 24.59 8.45
N ALA A 316 8.05 24.66 9.54
CA ALA A 316 8.61 25.93 10.03
C ALA A 316 10.00 26.21 9.42
N THR A 317 10.04 26.50 8.11
CA THR A 317 11.30 26.74 7.38
C THR A 317 11.43 28.20 6.94
N SER A 318 12.54 28.83 7.31
CA SER A 318 12.87 30.22 6.93
C SER A 318 14.38 30.46 7.04
N PRO A 319 14.96 31.28 6.13
CA PRO A 319 16.35 31.71 6.24
C PRO A 319 16.59 32.74 7.36
N LYS A 320 15.50 33.26 7.99
CA LYS A 320 15.58 34.27 9.07
C LYS A 320 15.00 33.72 10.36
N GLN A 321 15.47 34.27 11.49
CA GLN A 321 14.99 33.92 12.82
C GLN A 321 14.78 35.15 13.67
N VAL A 322 13.80 35.11 14.57
CA VAL A 322 13.58 36.11 15.64
C VAL A 322 13.45 35.35 16.97
N GLY A 323 14.31 35.73 17.92
CA GLY A 323 14.32 35.03 19.23
C GLY A 323 14.67 33.55 19.17
N GLY A 324 15.34 33.10 18.11
CA GLY A 324 15.65 31.64 17.90
C GLY A 324 14.55 30.86 17.21
N VAL A 325 13.42 31.49 16.84
CA VAL A 325 12.30 30.87 16.11
C VAL A 325 12.34 31.34 14.65
N PRO A 326 12.07 30.47 13.67
CA PRO A 326 12.01 30.86 12.27
C PRO A 326 10.98 31.98 12.03
N LEU A 327 11.38 33.02 11.30
CA LEU A 327 10.54 34.17 10.92
C LEU A 327 9.79 33.84 9.63
N ALA A 328 8.46 33.73 9.71
CA ALA A 328 7.62 33.38 8.56
C ALA A 328 7.33 34.60 7.67
N ALA A 329 7.04 35.73 8.28
CA ALA A 329 6.67 36.96 7.57
C ALA A 329 6.92 38.21 8.42
N GLU A 330 7.02 39.38 7.78
CA GLU A 330 6.81 40.70 8.37
C GLU A 330 5.47 41.25 7.86
N ALA A 331 4.46 41.29 8.73
CA ALA A 331 3.10 41.73 8.41
C ALA A 331 2.92 43.24 8.58
N ALA A 332 2.15 43.87 7.71
CA ALA A 332 1.85 45.30 7.82
C ALA A 332 0.87 45.57 8.99
N CYS A 333 1.23 46.53 9.84
CA CYS A 333 0.34 47.00 10.89
C CYS A 333 -0.58 48.09 10.33
N VAL A 334 -1.86 47.78 10.12
CA VAL A 334 -2.81 48.65 9.39
C VAL A 334 -3.01 50.01 10.02
N ASP A 335 -2.83 50.17 11.34
CA ASP A 335 -2.96 51.46 12.03
C ASP A 335 -1.73 52.34 11.88
N TRP A 336 -0.63 51.82 11.33
CA TRP A 336 0.63 52.49 11.09
C TRP A 336 0.94 52.56 9.58
N SER A 337 1.74 53.50 9.17
CA SER A 337 2.17 53.66 7.77
C SER A 337 3.49 52.96 7.47
N ASP A 338 4.30 52.69 8.48
CA ASP A 338 5.70 52.26 8.37
C ASP A 338 6.08 51.07 9.24
N LYS A 339 5.16 50.59 10.12
CA LYS A 339 5.47 49.48 11.03
C LYS A 339 5.12 48.13 10.42
N LEU A 340 6.03 47.23 10.63
CA LEU A 340 5.85 45.79 10.36
C LEU A 340 5.88 45.01 11.70
N MET A 341 5.14 43.92 11.75
CA MET A 341 5.12 42.97 12.83
C MET A 341 5.78 41.66 12.37
N ASP A 342 6.77 41.22 13.11
CA ASP A 342 7.37 39.90 12.91
C ASP A 342 6.38 38.80 13.25
N LEU A 343 6.15 37.90 12.32
CA LEU A 343 5.34 36.68 12.50
C LEU A 343 6.24 35.47 12.49
N THR A 344 6.18 34.67 13.56
CA THR A 344 6.89 33.40 13.71
C THR A 344 5.94 32.23 13.64
N PHE A 345 6.45 31.05 13.34
CA PHE A 345 5.67 29.83 13.41
C PHE A 345 5.31 29.52 14.87
N ALA A 346 4.03 29.21 15.12
CA ALA A 346 3.54 28.89 16.46
C ALA A 346 4.13 27.56 17.00
N ASP A 347 4.43 26.65 16.07
CA ASP A 347 5.11 25.39 16.34
C ASP A 347 6.29 25.26 15.38
N ALA A 348 7.50 25.37 15.92
CA ALA A 348 8.74 25.28 15.13
C ALA A 348 9.08 23.84 14.71
N ASP A 349 8.49 22.84 15.38
CA ASP A 349 8.71 21.41 15.12
C ASP A 349 7.59 20.80 14.28
N ALA A 350 6.60 21.61 13.85
CA ALA A 350 5.49 21.15 13.04
C ALA A 350 5.99 20.52 11.73
N ALA A 351 5.52 19.31 11.43
CA ALA A 351 5.86 18.57 10.23
C ALA A 351 4.72 17.64 9.82
N ALA A 352 4.75 17.19 8.57
CA ALA A 352 3.91 16.09 8.09
C ALA A 352 4.76 14.97 7.51
N ARG A 353 4.22 13.76 7.59
CA ARG A 353 4.76 12.61 6.88
C ARG A 353 4.21 12.60 5.46
N VAL A 354 5.07 12.64 4.45
CA VAL A 354 4.70 12.73 3.03
C VAL A 354 5.26 11.55 2.25
N PHE A 355 4.49 11.09 1.26
CA PHE A 355 4.98 10.14 0.28
C PHE A 355 5.71 10.92 -0.82
N THR A 356 7.02 10.70 -0.99
CA THR A 356 7.88 11.54 -1.84
C THR A 356 7.50 11.50 -3.32
N LEU A 357 6.88 10.40 -3.77
CA LEU A 357 6.34 10.26 -5.12
C LEU A 357 4.87 10.71 -5.22
N GLY A 358 4.31 11.35 -4.18
CA GLY A 358 2.92 11.81 -4.11
C GLY A 358 2.59 13.00 -5.01
N GLY A 359 3.56 13.56 -5.74
CA GLY A 359 3.39 14.73 -6.61
C GLY A 359 3.91 16.02 -5.99
N THR A 360 3.67 17.12 -6.67
CA THR A 360 4.19 18.45 -6.29
C THR A 360 3.65 18.90 -4.94
N ILE A 361 4.54 19.35 -4.08
CA ILE A 361 4.19 20.02 -2.82
C ILE A 361 4.14 21.53 -3.07
N GLU A 362 3.08 22.18 -2.60
CA GLU A 362 2.89 23.62 -2.69
C GLU A 362 2.71 24.23 -1.30
N GLN A 363 3.22 25.45 -1.13
CA GLN A 363 3.11 26.22 0.10
C GLN A 363 2.25 27.46 -0.15
N LYS A 364 1.31 27.73 0.72
CA LYS A 364 0.52 28.96 0.75
C LYS A 364 0.69 29.65 2.09
N VAL A 365 1.17 30.90 2.08
CA VAL A 365 1.26 31.75 3.28
C VAL A 365 0.11 32.73 3.26
N GLU A 366 -0.67 32.76 4.32
CA GLU A 366 -1.76 33.71 4.54
C GLU A 366 -1.46 34.51 5.81
N VAL A 367 -1.46 35.84 5.69
CA VAL A 367 -1.22 36.78 6.78
C VAL A 367 -2.49 37.54 7.07
N ASP A 368 -2.87 37.61 8.33
CA ASP A 368 -4.05 38.36 8.75
C ASP A 368 -3.80 39.87 8.82
N GLU A 369 -4.86 40.65 8.65
CA GLU A 369 -4.80 42.10 8.84
C GLU A 369 -4.58 42.45 10.32
N LEU A 370 -3.45 43.05 10.65
CA LEU A 370 -3.11 43.43 12.01
C LEU A 370 -3.59 44.84 12.34
N ARG A 371 -4.68 44.92 13.14
CA ARG A 371 -5.26 46.19 13.59
C ARG A 371 -5.43 46.19 15.12
N GLY A 372 -5.15 47.36 15.73
CA GLY A 372 -5.31 47.57 17.16
C GLY A 372 -4.16 47.02 17.99
N LYS A 373 -4.47 46.56 19.20
CA LYS A 373 -3.50 45.97 20.14
C LYS A 373 -3.37 44.49 19.93
N HIS A 374 -2.15 44.00 19.78
CA HIS A 374 -1.83 42.57 19.77
C HIS A 374 -0.76 42.27 20.83
N ALA A 375 -0.97 41.25 21.62
CA ALA A 375 0.08 40.72 22.50
C ALA A 375 1.02 39.80 21.71
N ALA A 376 2.24 39.61 22.16
CA ALA A 376 3.12 38.59 21.61
C ALA A 376 2.45 37.19 21.72
N GLY A 377 2.60 36.35 20.69
CA GLY A 377 1.97 35.03 20.61
C GLY A 377 0.50 35.06 20.15
N THR A 378 -0.04 36.21 19.70
CA THR A 378 -1.40 36.27 19.13
C THR A 378 -1.38 35.69 17.72
N ALA A 379 -2.38 34.84 17.40
CA ALA A 379 -2.58 34.30 16.04
C ALA A 379 -2.71 35.44 15.01
N ALA A 380 -2.02 35.30 13.90
CA ALA A 380 -1.88 36.35 12.89
C ALA A 380 -1.73 35.80 11.44
N GLY A 381 -2.16 34.58 11.19
CA GLY A 381 -2.11 33.95 9.89
C GLY A 381 -1.77 32.45 9.94
N SER A 382 -1.49 31.88 8.79
CA SER A 382 -1.11 30.47 8.67
C SER A 382 -0.24 30.19 7.46
N VAL A 383 0.51 29.09 7.51
CA VAL A 383 1.17 28.49 6.36
C VAL A 383 0.55 27.12 6.13
N THR A 384 -0.03 26.93 4.96
CA THR A 384 -0.68 25.67 4.56
C THR A 384 0.15 24.99 3.48
N TYR A 385 0.30 23.68 3.61
CA TYR A 385 1.01 22.83 2.65
C TYR A 385 0.00 21.88 1.99
N THR A 386 0.10 21.76 0.68
CA THR A 386 -0.69 20.80 -0.11
C THR A 386 0.23 19.92 -0.92
N GLN A 387 -0.15 18.66 -1.12
CA GLN A 387 0.51 17.75 -2.04
C GLN A 387 -0.51 17.30 -3.08
N ASN A 388 -0.21 17.54 -4.35
CA ASN A 388 -1.12 17.26 -5.47
C ASN A 388 -2.54 17.86 -5.26
N GLY A 389 -2.61 19.06 -4.66
CA GLY A 389 -3.85 19.79 -4.38
C GLY A 389 -4.58 19.39 -3.08
N GLU A 390 -4.14 18.35 -2.38
CA GLU A 390 -4.71 17.95 -1.09
C GLU A 390 -3.89 18.53 0.07
N THR A 391 -4.56 19.04 1.10
CA THR A 391 -3.89 19.59 2.28
C THR A 391 -3.21 18.47 3.08
N ILE A 392 -1.89 18.58 3.23
CA ILE A 392 -1.07 17.67 4.04
C ILE A 392 -0.80 18.21 5.44
N GLY A 393 -0.95 19.51 5.64
CA GLY A 393 -0.86 20.14 6.96
C GLY A 393 -0.87 21.67 6.91
N SER A 394 -0.95 22.26 8.08
CA SER A 394 -0.91 23.71 8.27
C SER A 394 -0.26 24.05 9.61
N VAL A 395 0.41 25.17 9.67
CA VAL A 395 0.97 25.73 10.89
C VAL A 395 0.52 27.18 11.06
N GLU A 396 0.08 27.54 12.25
CA GLU A 396 -0.35 28.88 12.59
C GLU A 396 0.85 29.82 12.71
N LEU A 397 0.65 31.08 12.29
CA LEU A 397 1.61 32.17 12.50
C LEU A 397 1.18 33.02 13.69
N THR A 398 2.14 33.40 14.53
CA THR A 398 1.91 34.23 15.71
C THR A 398 2.81 35.45 15.73
N THR A 399 2.32 36.53 16.34
CA THR A 399 3.09 37.76 16.55
C THR A 399 4.31 37.52 17.46
N ALA A 400 5.49 37.87 17.01
CA ALA A 400 6.72 37.73 17.82
C ALA A 400 6.82 38.74 18.98
N ASN A 401 6.18 39.89 18.79
CA ASN A 401 6.27 41.02 19.73
C ASN A 401 4.86 41.58 20.04
N GLU A 402 4.80 42.48 21.05
CA GLU A 402 3.59 43.25 21.34
C GLU A 402 3.43 44.41 20.35
N LEU A 403 2.21 44.69 19.91
CA LEU A 403 1.82 45.83 19.10
C LEU A 403 0.81 46.68 19.86
N GLU A 404 1.11 47.93 20.06
CA GLU A 404 0.15 48.95 20.55
C GLU A 404 -0.35 49.82 19.41
N PRO A 405 -1.63 50.20 19.41
CA PRO A 405 -2.16 51.16 18.44
C PRO A 405 -1.54 52.56 18.65
N PRO A 406 -1.49 53.39 17.62
CA PRO A 406 -0.94 54.75 17.74
C PRO A 406 -1.79 55.60 18.70
N ASN A 407 -1.14 56.34 19.59
CA ASN A 407 -1.79 57.40 20.35
C ASN A 407 -2.25 58.56 19.44
N LEU A 408 -2.97 59.55 19.97
CA LEU A 408 -3.54 60.64 19.16
C LEU A 408 -2.51 61.42 18.33
N LEU A 409 -1.31 61.68 18.89
CA LEU A 409 -0.24 62.41 18.18
C LEU A 409 0.40 61.54 17.11
N GLU A 410 0.66 60.28 17.42
CA GLU A 410 1.16 59.29 16.45
C GLU A 410 0.16 59.05 15.34
N TRP A 411 -1.15 58.95 15.64
CA TRP A 411 -2.21 58.82 14.65
C TRP A 411 -2.21 60.00 13.67
N LEU A 412 -2.10 61.26 14.19
CA LEU A 412 -2.01 62.44 13.33
C LEU A 412 -0.79 62.39 12.44
N ALA A 413 0.37 61.94 12.95
CA ALA A 413 1.60 61.79 12.16
C ALA A 413 1.43 60.73 11.08
N VAL A 414 0.78 59.58 11.38
CA VAL A 414 0.44 58.52 10.43
C VAL A 414 -0.46 59.08 9.30
N GLN A 415 -1.51 59.88 9.65
CA GLN A 415 -2.36 60.45 8.61
C GLN A 415 -1.63 61.41 7.69
N LEU A 416 -0.68 62.21 8.24
CA LEU A 416 0.14 63.10 7.44
C LEU A 416 1.11 62.32 6.55
N ASP A 417 1.76 61.27 7.06
CA ASP A 417 2.65 60.41 6.29
C ASP A 417 1.88 59.71 5.15
N ARG A 418 0.70 59.21 5.40
CA ARG A 418 -0.17 58.61 4.37
C ARG A 418 -0.53 59.59 3.26
N LEU A 419 -0.77 60.84 3.62
CA LEU A 419 -1.03 61.88 2.63
C LEU A 419 0.23 62.13 1.76
N VAL A 420 1.41 62.15 2.34
CA VAL A 420 2.69 62.29 1.60
C VAL A 420 2.89 61.09 0.70
N ARG A 421 2.72 59.87 1.21
CA ARG A 421 2.80 58.60 0.44
C ARG A 421 1.87 58.58 -0.76
N LEU A 422 0.64 59.14 -0.62
CA LEU A 422 -0.31 59.27 -1.72
C LEU A 422 0.23 60.14 -2.86
N PHE A 423 0.94 61.25 -2.54
CA PHE A 423 1.57 62.09 -3.54
C PHE A 423 2.82 61.47 -4.17
N GLU A 424 3.43 60.52 -3.49
CA GLU A 424 4.61 59.78 -3.96
C GLU A 424 4.25 58.44 -4.66
N ASP A 425 2.96 58.17 -4.82
CA ASP A 425 2.42 56.86 -5.36
C ASP A 425 2.94 55.65 -4.59
N LYS A 426 3.02 55.79 -3.26
CA LYS A 426 3.42 54.69 -2.33
C LYS A 426 2.21 54.11 -1.60
N PRO A 427 2.25 52.80 -1.18
CA PRO A 427 1.19 52.22 -0.40
C PRO A 427 0.98 52.94 0.95
N ALA A 428 -0.26 52.97 1.45
CA ALA A 428 -0.65 53.64 2.70
C ALA A 428 -0.06 52.99 3.97
N THR A 429 0.42 51.77 3.87
CA THR A 429 1.09 50.97 4.91
C THR A 429 2.43 50.46 4.42
N ALA A 430 3.26 49.92 5.31
CA ALA A 430 4.46 49.22 4.93
C ALA A 430 4.11 47.99 4.06
N GLU A 431 5.03 47.57 3.19
CA GLU A 431 4.86 46.39 2.37
C GLU A 431 5.18 45.11 3.18
N GLU A 432 4.31 44.16 3.13
CA GLU A 432 4.51 42.82 3.74
C GLU A 432 5.68 42.10 3.08
N ARG A 433 6.35 41.23 3.85
CA ARG A 433 7.46 40.42 3.37
C ARG A 433 7.33 39.01 3.87
N ILE A 434 7.33 38.05 2.96
CA ILE A 434 7.29 36.64 3.27
C ILE A 434 8.70 36.07 3.29
N TYR A 435 9.02 35.32 4.33
CA TYR A 435 10.30 34.63 4.53
C TYR A 435 10.16 33.15 4.67
N ALA A 436 8.93 32.65 4.92
CA ALA A 436 8.66 31.23 4.89
C ALA A 436 9.09 30.65 3.52
N THR A 437 9.89 29.61 3.55
CA THR A 437 10.39 28.93 2.34
C THR A 437 9.83 27.53 2.24
N MET A 438 9.71 27.04 1.00
CA MET A 438 9.36 25.65 0.76
C MET A 438 10.47 24.75 1.33
N PRO A 439 10.14 23.84 2.27
CA PRO A 439 11.11 22.90 2.81
C PRO A 439 11.39 21.76 1.83
N ASP A 440 12.59 21.18 1.93
CA ASP A 440 12.87 19.88 1.34
C ASP A 440 12.38 18.76 2.29
N PRO A 441 11.76 17.70 1.79
CA PRO A 441 11.44 16.53 2.59
C PRO A 441 12.70 15.86 3.12
N LEU A 442 12.72 15.53 4.43
CA LEU A 442 13.86 14.92 5.10
C LEU A 442 13.59 13.43 5.33
N SER A 443 14.56 12.57 5.04
CA SER A 443 14.51 11.15 5.43
C SER A 443 14.39 11.01 6.96
N ILE A 444 14.01 9.82 7.43
CA ILE A 444 13.94 9.55 8.88
C ILE A 444 15.29 9.78 9.58
N ASP A 445 16.39 9.40 8.92
CA ASP A 445 17.74 9.54 9.49
C ASP A 445 18.15 11.01 9.57
N GLU A 446 17.84 11.80 8.54
CA GLU A 446 18.09 13.26 8.52
C GLU A 446 17.20 14.03 9.52
N TRP A 447 15.95 13.57 9.73
CA TRP A 447 15.03 14.16 10.70
C TRP A 447 15.47 13.95 12.15
N ASN A 448 16.05 12.78 12.46
CA ASN A 448 16.50 12.43 13.81
C ASN A 448 17.95 12.87 14.12
N ALA A 449 18.67 13.41 13.14
CA ALA A 449 20.06 13.88 13.30
C ALA A 449 20.12 15.30 13.86
#